data_ca6cd09843c440bb78cd7407b07b3bf3
#
_entry.id   ca6cd09843c440bb78cd7407b07b3bf3
#
_cell.length_a   1.000
_cell.length_b   1.000
_cell.length_c   1.000
_cell.angle_alpha   90.00
_cell.angle_beta   90.00
_cell.angle_gamma   90.00
#
_symmetry.space_group_name_H-M   'P 1'
#
loop_
_entity.id
_entity.type
_entity.pdbx_description
1 polymer ?
#
loop_
_entity_poly.entity_id
_entity_poly.type
_entity_poly.pdbx_seq_one_letter_code
_entity_poly.pdbx_strand_id
1 'polypeptide(L)'
;VVCHGIPSKNEILKEGDIVSLDVGAYYKGYHSDSAKTHGVGVISEEDRKLIEVAKESFYEGIKFAKLGYRLSDISHAIQAHVEKHGFSVVRDLVGHGVGVDLHEDPQIPNYGPAGKGPRLQEGMVLAIEPMINAGRYQVKTLADGWTIVTVDGKKSAHYEHTIAITNDE
;
A
#
# COMPACT_ATOMS: atom_id res chain seq x y z
N VAL A 1 3.31 -12.82 -3.80
CA VAL A 1 3.43 -12.12 -2.52
C VAL A 1 2.73 -10.77 -2.67
N VAL A 2 1.98 -10.37 -1.63
CA VAL A 2 1.17 -9.13 -1.65
C VAL A 2 1.88 -8.00 -0.91
N CYS A 3 2.20 -8.20 0.36
CA CYS A 3 2.86 -7.21 1.21
C CYS A 3 4.28 -7.70 1.54
N HIS A 4 4.38 -8.66 2.43
CA HIS A 4 5.65 -9.20 2.88
C HIS A 4 5.80 -10.69 2.53
N GLY A 5 7.04 -11.12 2.39
CA GLY A 5 7.44 -12.51 2.28
C GLY A 5 8.81 -12.73 2.91
N ILE A 6 9.15 -13.98 3.18
CA ILE A 6 10.45 -14.34 3.72
C ILE A 6 11.41 -14.51 2.53
N PRO A 7 12.46 -13.67 2.39
CA PRO A 7 13.41 -13.82 1.30
C PRO A 7 14.18 -15.14 1.41
N SER A 8 14.40 -15.79 0.27
CA SER A 8 15.08 -17.07 0.18
C SER A 8 16.23 -17.01 -0.82
N LYS A 9 17.37 -17.58 -0.48
CA LYS A 9 18.51 -17.73 -1.42
C LYS A 9 18.19 -18.65 -2.61
N ASN A 10 17.11 -19.44 -2.50
CA ASN A 10 16.67 -20.35 -3.55
C ASN A 10 15.66 -19.69 -4.52
N GLU A 11 15.14 -18.52 -4.17
CA GLU A 11 14.30 -17.70 -5.05
C GLU A 11 15.12 -16.61 -5.71
N ILE A 12 15.53 -16.86 -6.93
CA ILE A 12 16.29 -15.91 -7.74
C ILE A 12 15.35 -15.18 -8.66
N LEU A 13 15.39 -13.85 -8.61
CA LEU A 13 14.62 -12.97 -9.49
C LEU A 13 15.00 -13.24 -10.96
N LYS A 14 13.99 -13.31 -11.81
CA LYS A 14 14.13 -13.57 -13.25
C LYS A 14 13.53 -12.41 -14.03
N GLU A 15 13.98 -12.26 -15.26
CA GLU A 15 13.38 -11.32 -16.21
C GLU A 15 11.87 -11.59 -16.34
N GLY A 16 11.07 -10.54 -16.26
CA GLY A 16 9.60 -10.61 -16.25
C GLY A 16 8.97 -10.70 -14.85
N ASP A 17 9.77 -10.87 -13.79
CA ASP A 17 9.27 -10.81 -12.42
C ASP A 17 8.96 -9.35 -12.02
N ILE A 18 8.08 -9.22 -11.02
CA ILE A 18 7.94 -7.98 -10.25
C ILE A 18 8.29 -8.26 -8.79
N VAL A 19 8.98 -7.34 -8.14
CA VAL A 19 9.41 -7.44 -6.75
C VAL A 19 9.03 -6.20 -5.97
N SER A 20 8.39 -6.37 -4.83
CA SER A 20 8.13 -5.29 -3.88
C SER A 20 9.25 -5.24 -2.86
N LEU A 21 9.78 -4.04 -2.64
CA LEU A 21 10.74 -3.73 -1.59
C LEU A 21 10.02 -2.86 -0.58
N ASP A 22 10.00 -3.32 0.66
CA ASP A 22 9.37 -2.65 1.79
C ASP A 22 10.45 -2.41 2.84
N VAL A 23 10.62 -1.14 3.24
CA VAL A 23 11.77 -0.67 4.01
C VAL A 23 11.32 0.28 5.12
N GLY A 24 11.40 -0.19 6.34
CA GLY A 24 11.28 0.66 7.53
C GLY A 24 12.60 1.34 7.89
N ALA A 25 12.55 2.58 8.36
CA ALA A 25 13.69 3.30 8.92
C ALA A 25 13.39 3.79 10.33
N TYR A 26 14.39 3.68 11.23
CA TYR A 26 14.32 4.24 12.58
C TYR A 26 15.42 5.27 12.77
N TYR A 27 15.01 6.49 13.09
CA TYR A 27 15.96 7.59 13.29
C TYR A 27 15.50 8.54 14.41
N LYS A 28 16.37 8.79 15.36
CA LYS A 28 16.15 9.73 16.49
C LYS A 28 14.84 9.51 17.26
N GLY A 29 14.45 8.24 17.44
CA GLY A 29 13.26 7.89 18.22
C GLY A 29 11.98 7.76 17.39
N TYR A 30 12.04 7.92 16.07
CA TYR A 30 10.88 7.83 15.18
C TYR A 30 11.09 6.83 14.05
N HIS A 31 9.99 6.24 13.63
CA HIS A 31 9.93 5.34 12.50
C HIS A 31 9.39 6.04 11.25
N SER A 32 9.74 5.52 10.10
CA SER A 32 9.07 5.78 8.82
C SER A 32 9.00 4.48 8.04
N ASP A 33 8.02 4.38 7.15
CA ASP A 33 7.79 3.20 6.32
C ASP A 33 7.60 3.59 4.85
N SER A 34 8.06 2.72 3.95
CA SER A 34 7.96 2.97 2.51
C SER A 34 8.12 1.69 1.70
N ALA A 35 7.22 1.46 0.76
CA ALA A 35 7.32 0.32 -0.14
C ALA A 35 7.15 0.73 -1.61
N LYS A 36 7.79 -0.05 -2.47
CA LYS A 36 7.68 0.13 -3.92
C LYS A 36 7.88 -1.18 -4.66
N THR A 37 7.03 -1.42 -5.65
CA THR A 37 7.17 -2.54 -6.57
C THR A 37 8.00 -2.14 -7.79
N HIS A 38 8.93 -3.00 -8.18
CA HIS A 38 9.83 -2.83 -9.30
C HIS A 38 9.69 -4.00 -10.29
N GLY A 39 9.88 -3.73 -11.58
CA GLY A 39 10.04 -4.76 -12.59
C GLY A 39 11.49 -5.23 -12.69
N VAL A 40 11.67 -6.50 -12.97
CA VAL A 40 12.99 -7.13 -13.21
C VAL A 40 13.17 -7.30 -14.73
N GLY A 41 14.10 -6.55 -15.31
CA GLY A 41 14.28 -6.54 -16.76
C GLY A 41 13.04 -6.06 -17.52
N VAL A 42 12.68 -6.75 -18.59
CA VAL A 42 11.48 -6.46 -19.39
C VAL A 42 10.26 -7.16 -18.78
N ILE A 43 9.30 -6.40 -18.30
CA ILE A 43 8.04 -6.88 -17.73
C ILE A 43 6.88 -6.71 -18.72
N SER A 44 5.78 -7.44 -18.50
CA SER A 44 4.58 -7.31 -19.31
C SER A 44 3.92 -5.93 -19.17
N GLU A 45 3.12 -5.53 -20.17
CA GLU A 45 2.33 -4.29 -20.10
C GLU A 45 1.29 -4.33 -18.97
N GLU A 46 0.74 -5.51 -18.66
CA GLU A 46 -0.18 -5.70 -17.52
C GLU A 46 0.55 -5.43 -16.19
N ASP A 47 1.76 -5.95 -16.02
CA ASP A 47 2.56 -5.74 -14.82
C ASP A 47 2.99 -4.26 -14.69
N ARG A 48 3.38 -3.64 -15.80
CA ARG A 48 3.72 -2.22 -15.82
C ARG A 48 2.54 -1.38 -15.38
N LYS A 49 1.36 -1.64 -15.95
CA LYS A 49 0.12 -0.97 -15.59
C LYS A 49 -0.25 -1.20 -14.13
N LEU A 50 -0.09 -2.42 -13.62
CA LEU A 50 -0.35 -2.75 -12.20
C LEU A 50 0.53 -1.91 -11.27
N ILE A 51 1.84 -1.85 -11.53
CA ILE A 51 2.80 -1.05 -10.75
C ILE A 51 2.46 0.45 -10.81
N GLU A 52 2.14 0.96 -11.99
CA GLU A 52 1.81 2.36 -12.18
C GLU A 52 0.51 2.75 -11.48
N VAL A 53 -0.54 1.93 -11.60
CA VAL A 53 -1.82 2.16 -10.92
C VAL A 53 -1.67 2.07 -9.39
N ALA A 54 -0.82 1.17 -8.86
CA ALA A 54 -0.52 1.16 -7.43
C ALA A 54 0.06 2.50 -6.96
N LYS A 55 1.08 2.99 -7.67
CA LYS A 55 1.69 4.29 -7.41
C LYS A 55 0.69 5.44 -7.56
N GLU A 56 -0.05 5.49 -8.67
CA GLU A 56 -1.03 6.55 -8.93
C GLU A 56 -2.13 6.57 -7.87
N SER A 57 -2.60 5.40 -7.42
CA SER A 57 -3.65 5.30 -6.40
C SER A 57 -3.23 5.95 -5.07
N PHE A 58 -1.95 5.83 -4.70
CA PHE A 58 -1.40 6.55 -3.56
C PHE A 58 -1.52 8.07 -3.76
N TYR A 59 -1.10 8.60 -4.93
CA TYR A 59 -1.17 10.03 -5.20
C TYR A 59 -2.61 10.54 -5.32
N GLU A 60 -3.55 9.73 -5.80
CA GLU A 60 -4.97 10.08 -5.77
C GLU A 60 -5.50 10.14 -4.32
N GLY A 61 -5.09 9.19 -3.49
CA GLY A 61 -5.45 9.17 -2.06
C GLY A 61 -4.95 10.38 -1.30
N ILE A 62 -3.67 10.72 -1.43
CA ILE A 62 -3.07 11.81 -0.65
C ILE A 62 -3.57 13.21 -1.03
N LYS A 63 -4.28 13.39 -2.13
CA LYS A 63 -5.01 14.63 -2.42
C LYS A 63 -6.00 14.99 -1.31
N PHE A 64 -6.48 13.98 -0.58
CA PHE A 64 -7.40 14.11 0.55
C PHE A 64 -6.70 14.06 1.91
N ALA A 65 -5.38 13.89 1.94
CA ALA A 65 -4.57 13.81 3.16
C ALA A 65 -4.26 15.20 3.71
N LYS A 66 -5.30 15.96 4.04
CA LYS A 66 -5.20 17.33 4.54
C LYS A 66 -6.34 17.70 5.49
N LEU A 67 -6.18 18.82 6.17
CA LEU A 67 -7.20 19.30 7.11
C LEU A 67 -8.58 19.47 6.43
N GLY A 68 -9.63 19.18 7.18
CA GLY A 68 -11.02 19.24 6.69
C GLY A 68 -11.55 17.91 6.16
N TYR A 69 -10.70 16.99 5.75
CA TYR A 69 -11.07 15.65 5.30
C TYR A 69 -11.07 14.63 6.44
N ARG A 70 -11.58 13.44 6.13
CA ARG A 70 -11.57 12.27 7.01
C ARG A 70 -10.68 11.18 6.44
N LEU A 71 -10.23 10.29 7.28
CA LEU A 71 -9.34 9.18 6.90
C LEU A 71 -9.88 8.40 5.70
N SER A 72 -11.17 8.07 5.69
CA SER A 72 -11.75 7.28 4.61
C SER A 72 -11.94 8.03 3.28
N ASP A 73 -11.71 9.33 3.23
CA ASP A 73 -11.66 10.06 1.97
C ASP A 73 -10.42 9.64 1.16
N ILE A 74 -9.30 9.39 1.86
CA ILE A 74 -8.09 8.80 1.28
C ILE A 74 -8.40 7.39 0.76
N SER A 75 -8.99 6.54 1.61
CA SER A 75 -9.35 5.15 1.30
C SER A 75 -10.24 5.04 0.06
N HIS A 76 -11.25 5.89 0.00
CA HIS A 76 -12.22 5.92 -1.11
C HIS A 76 -11.56 6.33 -2.44
N ALA A 77 -10.70 7.34 -2.41
CA ALA A 77 -9.99 7.80 -3.60
C ALA A 77 -9.05 6.73 -4.15
N ILE A 78 -8.31 6.03 -3.28
CA ILE A 78 -7.48 4.88 -3.65
C ILE A 78 -8.33 3.82 -4.35
N GLN A 79 -9.39 3.35 -3.71
CA GLN A 79 -10.28 2.32 -4.25
C GLN A 79 -10.86 2.73 -5.60
N ALA A 80 -11.41 3.92 -5.71
CA ALA A 80 -12.04 4.41 -6.93
C ALA A 80 -11.05 4.43 -8.10
N HIS A 81 -9.81 4.86 -7.86
CA HIS A 81 -8.76 4.86 -8.88
C HIS A 81 -8.41 3.44 -9.33
N VAL A 82 -8.13 2.55 -8.39
CA VAL A 82 -7.72 1.16 -8.65
C VAL A 82 -8.81 0.40 -9.44
N GLU A 83 -10.06 0.45 -8.98
CA GLU A 83 -11.17 -0.27 -9.59
C GLU A 83 -11.51 0.27 -10.99
N LYS A 84 -11.39 1.57 -11.22
CA LYS A 84 -11.52 2.21 -12.54
C LYS A 84 -10.54 1.62 -13.57
N HIS A 85 -9.36 1.18 -13.13
CA HIS A 85 -8.33 0.59 -14.00
C HIS A 85 -8.45 -0.93 -14.14
N GLY A 86 -9.48 -1.56 -13.53
CA GLY A 86 -9.77 -2.99 -13.63
C GLY A 86 -9.00 -3.88 -12.66
N PHE A 87 -8.34 -3.28 -11.66
CA PHE A 87 -7.65 -3.99 -10.58
C PHE A 87 -8.50 -4.02 -9.31
N SER A 88 -8.06 -4.75 -8.30
CA SER A 88 -8.76 -4.82 -7.01
C SER A 88 -7.85 -4.42 -5.85
N VAL A 89 -8.44 -3.81 -4.84
CA VAL A 89 -7.72 -3.39 -3.62
C VAL A 89 -7.77 -4.50 -2.59
N VAL A 90 -6.62 -4.85 -2.01
CA VAL A 90 -6.52 -5.77 -0.88
C VAL A 90 -7.26 -5.20 0.33
N ARG A 91 -7.98 -6.06 1.07
CA ARG A 91 -8.86 -5.65 2.18
C ARG A 91 -8.40 -6.13 3.55
N ASP A 92 -7.60 -7.19 3.59
CA ASP A 92 -7.14 -7.83 4.83
C ASP A 92 -5.89 -7.14 5.42
N LEU A 93 -5.24 -6.26 4.64
CA LEU A 93 -4.09 -5.48 5.01
C LEU A 93 -4.41 -4.00 4.83
N VAL A 94 -3.90 -3.18 5.74
CA VAL A 94 -4.25 -1.76 5.84
C VAL A 94 -3.02 -0.93 6.21
N GLY A 95 -2.99 0.32 5.82
CA GLY A 95 -2.03 1.29 6.31
C GLY A 95 -2.25 1.64 7.79
N HIS A 96 -1.37 2.41 8.35
CA HIS A 96 -1.32 2.66 9.79
C HIS A 96 -0.76 4.05 10.15
N GLY A 97 -0.98 4.48 11.38
CA GLY A 97 -0.18 5.52 11.97
C GLY A 97 1.26 5.06 12.15
N VAL A 98 2.20 5.97 12.11
CA VAL A 98 3.62 5.70 12.33
C VAL A 98 4.26 6.85 13.12
N GLY A 99 5.16 6.53 14.06
CA GLY A 99 5.78 7.54 14.90
C GLY A 99 6.84 6.95 15.80
N VAL A 100 6.59 6.93 17.11
CA VAL A 100 7.47 6.29 18.09
C VAL A 100 7.51 4.78 17.89
N ASP A 101 6.35 4.19 17.55
CA ASP A 101 6.26 2.81 17.11
C ASP A 101 6.11 2.74 15.59
N LEU A 102 6.53 1.62 14.99
CA LEU A 102 6.39 1.41 13.55
C LEU A 102 4.92 1.35 13.15
N HIS A 103 4.09 0.72 13.97
CA HIS A 103 2.65 0.63 13.76
C HIS A 103 1.91 1.29 14.92
N GLU A 104 1.19 2.36 14.62
CA GLU A 104 0.35 3.10 15.55
C GLU A 104 -1.08 3.23 15.00
N ASP A 105 -2.03 3.59 15.85
CA ASP A 105 -3.35 4.03 15.38
C ASP A 105 -3.25 5.36 14.59
N PRO A 106 -4.15 5.59 13.63
CA PRO A 106 -5.27 4.75 13.21
C PRO A 106 -4.90 3.71 12.16
N GLN A 107 -5.71 2.65 12.04
CA GLN A 107 -5.69 1.79 10.86
C GLN A 107 -6.24 2.55 9.65
N ILE A 108 -5.63 2.37 8.48
CA ILE A 108 -5.95 3.11 7.25
C ILE A 108 -6.30 2.12 6.12
N PRO A 109 -7.54 1.67 6.02
CA PRO A 109 -7.96 0.82 4.90
C PRO A 109 -7.76 1.53 3.55
N ASN A 110 -7.39 0.78 2.52
CA ASN A 110 -7.26 1.29 1.16
C ASN A 110 -8.58 1.25 0.38
N TYR A 111 -9.70 1.06 1.07
CA TYR A 111 -11.06 0.95 0.52
C TYR A 111 -12.10 1.47 1.50
N GLY A 112 -13.29 1.73 1.00
CA GLY A 112 -14.45 2.09 1.81
C GLY A 112 -15.19 3.34 1.34
N PRO A 113 -16.30 3.68 2.01
CA PRO A 113 -17.06 4.88 1.68
C PRO A 113 -16.36 6.14 2.16
N ALA A 114 -16.41 7.20 1.37
CA ALA A 114 -15.90 8.52 1.74
C ALA A 114 -16.62 9.10 2.99
N GLY A 115 -15.97 10.03 3.67
CA GLY A 115 -16.54 10.80 4.77
C GLY A 115 -16.68 10.05 6.10
N LYS A 116 -15.94 8.96 6.31
CA LYS A 116 -15.94 8.13 7.53
C LYS A 116 -14.60 8.17 8.25
N GLY A 117 -14.60 7.60 9.46
CA GLY A 117 -13.39 7.55 10.29
C GLY A 117 -13.02 8.89 10.93
N PRO A 118 -11.86 8.96 11.59
CA PRO A 118 -11.39 10.16 12.25
C PRO A 118 -11.18 11.32 11.26
N ARG A 119 -11.32 12.55 11.76
CA ARG A 119 -10.89 13.74 11.02
C ARG A 119 -9.38 13.80 11.00
N LEU A 120 -8.81 14.14 9.86
CA LEU A 120 -7.38 14.39 9.75
C LEU A 120 -7.01 15.65 10.54
N GLN A 121 -5.96 15.56 11.32
CA GLN A 121 -5.47 16.62 12.19
C GLN A 121 -3.99 16.89 11.90
N GLU A 122 -3.58 18.12 12.09
CA GLU A 122 -2.17 18.51 12.02
C GLU A 122 -1.33 17.66 12.98
N GLY A 123 -0.16 17.24 12.50
CA GLY A 123 0.78 16.41 13.26
C GLY A 123 0.52 14.89 13.13
N MET A 124 -0.59 14.46 12.50
CA MET A 124 -0.75 13.04 12.18
C MET A 124 0.31 12.61 11.18
N VAL A 125 0.98 11.50 11.47
CA VAL A 125 1.93 10.84 10.58
C VAL A 125 1.39 9.47 10.21
N LEU A 126 1.25 9.20 8.93
CA LEU A 126 0.48 8.08 8.39
C LEU A 126 1.28 7.35 7.32
N ALA A 127 1.34 6.03 7.40
CA ALA A 127 1.77 5.16 6.31
C ALA A 127 0.56 4.85 5.43
N ILE A 128 0.56 5.37 4.22
CA ILE A 128 -0.47 5.12 3.21
C ILE A 128 0.11 4.11 2.22
N GLU A 129 -0.49 2.93 2.16
CA GLU A 129 0.13 1.75 1.54
C GLU A 129 -0.83 0.92 0.68
N PRO A 130 -1.34 1.44 -0.45
CA PRO A 130 -2.18 0.65 -1.32
C PRO A 130 -1.47 -0.61 -1.83
N MET A 131 -2.10 -1.76 -1.54
CA MET A 131 -1.80 -3.06 -2.11
C MET A 131 -2.89 -3.41 -3.10
N ILE A 132 -2.53 -3.65 -4.36
CA ILE A 132 -3.48 -3.92 -5.43
C ILE A 132 -3.18 -5.21 -6.15
N ASN A 133 -4.21 -5.95 -6.53
CA ASN A 133 -4.11 -7.23 -7.19
C ASN A 133 -4.58 -7.13 -8.65
N ALA A 134 -3.87 -7.81 -9.55
CA ALA A 134 -4.27 -7.97 -10.95
C ALA A 134 -5.54 -8.83 -11.12
N GLY A 135 -5.95 -9.52 -10.08
CA GLY A 135 -7.15 -10.36 -10.04
C GLY A 135 -8.09 -9.97 -8.92
N ARG A 136 -8.51 -10.97 -8.14
CA ARG A 136 -9.43 -10.80 -7.02
C ARG A 136 -8.71 -10.18 -5.81
N TYR A 137 -9.45 -9.47 -4.98
CA TYR A 137 -8.89 -8.82 -3.79
C TYR A 137 -8.48 -9.78 -2.66
N GLN A 138 -9.00 -11.02 -2.68
CA GLN A 138 -8.76 -11.98 -1.62
C GLN A 138 -7.30 -12.44 -1.56
N VAL A 139 -6.81 -12.52 -0.34
CA VAL A 139 -5.45 -12.98 -0.02
C VAL A 139 -5.50 -14.13 0.98
N LYS A 140 -4.39 -14.82 1.16
CA LYS A 140 -4.22 -15.85 2.17
C LYS A 140 -2.81 -15.84 2.71
N THR A 141 -2.68 -16.14 4.01
CA THR A 141 -1.38 -16.36 4.64
C THR A 141 -0.90 -17.77 4.38
N LEU A 142 0.38 -17.93 4.07
CA LEU A 142 1.03 -19.24 3.88
C LEU A 142 1.30 -19.94 5.22
N ALA A 143 1.76 -21.20 5.15
CA ALA A 143 2.02 -22.03 6.32
C ALA A 143 3.13 -21.49 7.25
N ASP A 144 3.97 -20.57 6.76
CA ASP A 144 4.99 -19.88 7.54
C ASP A 144 4.39 -18.85 8.53
N GLY A 145 3.08 -18.58 8.44
CA GLY A 145 2.37 -17.62 9.28
C GLY A 145 2.67 -16.15 8.99
N TRP A 146 3.43 -15.86 7.93
CA TRP A 146 3.89 -14.53 7.58
C TRP A 146 3.62 -14.13 6.13
N THR A 147 4.03 -14.96 5.18
CA THR A 147 3.91 -14.65 3.76
C THR A 147 2.45 -14.61 3.31
N ILE A 148 2.04 -13.50 2.73
CA ILE A 148 0.68 -13.29 2.21
C ILE A 148 0.72 -13.30 0.69
N VAL A 149 -0.16 -14.11 0.10
CA VAL A 149 -0.27 -14.27 -1.36
C VAL A 149 -1.71 -14.09 -1.83
N THR A 150 -1.87 -13.75 -3.10
CA THR A 150 -3.18 -13.71 -3.76
C THR A 150 -3.80 -15.11 -3.83
N VAL A 151 -5.11 -15.22 -3.59
CA VAL A 151 -5.81 -16.52 -3.64
C VAL A 151 -5.84 -17.11 -5.05
N ASP A 152 -5.92 -16.26 -6.06
CA ASP A 152 -6.00 -16.64 -7.47
C ASP A 152 -4.63 -16.77 -8.17
N GLY A 153 -3.52 -16.55 -7.45
CA GLY A 153 -2.16 -16.66 -7.98
C GLY A 153 -1.76 -15.54 -8.95
N LYS A 154 -2.60 -14.53 -9.13
CA LYS A 154 -2.24 -13.36 -9.94
C LYS A 154 -1.29 -12.42 -9.20
N LYS A 155 -0.60 -11.58 -9.94
CA LYS A 155 0.38 -10.64 -9.38
C LYS A 155 -0.28 -9.56 -8.53
N SER A 156 0.47 -9.04 -7.59
CA SER A 156 0.13 -7.91 -6.72
C SER A 156 1.23 -6.85 -6.78
N ALA A 157 0.86 -5.58 -6.62
CA ALA A 157 1.81 -4.49 -6.47
C ALA A 157 1.51 -3.70 -5.19
N HIS A 158 2.57 -3.22 -4.56
CA HIS A 158 2.55 -2.44 -3.34
C HIS A 158 3.26 -1.11 -3.57
N TYR A 159 2.66 -0.01 -3.12
CA TYR A 159 3.27 1.30 -3.10
C TYR A 159 2.94 2.00 -1.80
N GLU A 160 3.93 2.57 -1.15
CA GLU A 160 3.77 3.16 0.17
C GLU A 160 4.71 4.34 0.39
N HIS A 161 4.22 5.33 1.14
CA HIS A 161 5.03 6.33 1.81
C HIS A 161 4.43 6.77 3.13
N THR A 162 5.30 7.09 4.06
CA THR A 162 4.97 7.87 5.25
C THR A 162 4.73 9.32 4.85
N ILE A 163 3.60 9.87 5.27
CA ILE A 163 3.21 11.27 5.07
C ILE A 163 2.91 11.95 6.40
N ALA A 164 3.04 13.25 6.48
CA ALA A 164 2.61 14.06 7.62
C ALA A 164 1.49 15.02 7.19
N ILE A 165 0.47 15.15 8.02
CA ILE A 165 -0.58 16.16 7.84
C ILE A 165 -0.07 17.48 8.42
N THR A 166 0.05 18.48 7.58
CA THR A 166 0.51 19.83 7.96
C THR A 166 -0.59 20.88 7.76
N ASN A 167 -0.34 22.09 8.23
CA ASN A 167 -1.21 23.24 7.97
C ASN A 167 -0.97 23.88 6.60
N ASP A 168 0.06 23.48 5.89
CA ASP A 168 0.39 24.00 4.56
C ASP A 168 -0.53 23.37 3.52
N GLU A 169 -1.01 24.15 2.53
CA GLU A 169 -1.86 23.71 1.42
C GLU A 169 -1.10 22.92 0.37
#